data_5c2983babe95cc6fde807f75d52680bb
#
_entry.id   5c2983babe95cc6fde807f75d52680bb
#
_cell.length_a   1.000
_cell.length_b   1.000
_cell.length_c   1.000
_cell.angle_alpha   90.00
_cell.angle_beta   90.00
_cell.angle_gamma   90.00
#
_symmetry.space_group_name_H-M   'P 1'
#
loop_
_entity.id
_entity.type
_entity.pdbx_description
1 polymer ?
#
loop_
_entity_poly.entity_id
_entity_poly.type
_entity_poly.pdbx_seq_one_letter_code
_entity_poly.pdbx_strand_id
1 'polypeptide(L)'
;MNIISNAVKYNKEKEILLSYYETQEDDVSIEGMRILLAEDNELNMEIAEFLLTNAGAEIIRASNGKEAVEAFAKSGVGEINVILMDIMMPVMDGLEATREIRTMNRSDASAVVIIAMTANAFAEDKSKALKAGMDEYLTKPLESEKLIRALSRYKHN
;
A
#
# COMPACT_ATOMS: atom_id res chain seq x y z
N MET A 1 48.75 -13.67 9.30
CA MET A 1 47.34 -13.33 9.46
C MET A 1 46.94 -13.39 10.93
N ASN A 2 46.39 -12.35 11.47
CA ASN A 2 46.07 -12.32 12.88
C ASN A 2 44.61 -12.82 13.10
N ILE A 3 44.45 -13.96 13.75
CA ILE A 3 43.16 -14.61 14.02
C ILE A 3 42.24 -13.69 14.86
N ILE A 4 42.82 -12.94 15.80
CA ILE A 4 42.08 -12.00 16.66
C ILE A 4 41.47 -10.88 15.83
N SER A 5 42.20 -10.34 14.84
CA SER A 5 41.74 -9.29 13.95
C SER A 5 40.56 -9.75 13.09
N ASN A 6 40.61 -11.01 12.60
CA ASN A 6 39.51 -11.59 11.81
C ASN A 6 38.28 -11.85 12.66
N ALA A 7 38.43 -12.31 13.90
CA ALA A 7 37.32 -12.54 14.83
C ALA A 7 36.62 -11.22 15.18
N VAL A 8 37.37 -10.15 15.45
CA VAL A 8 36.80 -8.82 15.73
C VAL A 8 36.06 -8.26 14.51
N LYS A 9 36.61 -8.40 13.32
CA LYS A 9 35.95 -7.98 12.07
C LYS A 9 34.66 -8.73 11.85
N TYR A 10 34.63 -10.05 12.01
CA TYR A 10 33.44 -10.88 11.86
C TYR A 10 32.34 -10.48 12.85
N ASN A 11 32.66 -10.25 14.11
CA ASN A 11 31.70 -9.81 15.13
C ASN A 11 31.10 -8.45 14.80
N LYS A 12 31.92 -7.53 14.30
CA LYS A 12 31.47 -6.20 13.91
C LYS A 12 30.51 -6.24 12.72
N GLU A 13 30.80 -7.08 11.71
CA GLU A 13 29.90 -7.28 10.57
C GLU A 13 28.57 -7.92 11.02
N LYS A 14 28.61 -8.86 11.95
CA LYS A 14 27.42 -9.47 12.53
C LYS A 14 26.56 -8.45 13.30
N GLU A 15 27.18 -7.57 14.08
CA GLU A 15 26.49 -6.49 14.80
C GLU A 15 25.82 -5.52 13.81
N ILE A 16 26.46 -5.16 12.73
CA ILE A 16 25.92 -4.30 11.68
C ILE A 16 24.70 -4.97 11.02
N LEU A 17 24.80 -6.26 10.69
CA LEU A 17 23.69 -7.02 10.12
C LEU A 17 22.50 -7.13 11.07
N LEU A 18 22.74 -7.44 12.35
CA LEU A 18 21.67 -7.49 13.36
C LEU A 18 21.01 -6.14 13.55
N SER A 19 21.78 -5.06 13.61
CA SER A 19 21.26 -3.70 13.70
C SER A 19 20.40 -3.34 12.47
N TYR A 20 20.82 -3.76 11.29
CA TYR A 20 20.05 -3.58 10.04
C TYR A 20 18.71 -4.32 10.09
N TYR A 21 18.69 -5.57 10.52
CA TYR A 21 17.47 -6.36 10.66
C TYR A 21 16.54 -5.81 11.75
N GLU A 22 17.08 -5.42 12.89
CA GLU A 22 16.31 -4.78 13.97
C GLU A 22 15.67 -3.48 13.50
N THR A 23 16.39 -2.63 12.76
CA THR A 23 15.87 -1.39 12.19
C THR A 23 14.76 -1.66 11.19
N GLN A 24 14.86 -2.74 10.41
CA GLN A 24 13.82 -3.11 9.44
C GLN A 24 12.55 -3.66 10.11
N GLU A 25 12.67 -4.38 11.21
CA GLU A 25 11.52 -4.86 11.99
C GLU A 25 10.80 -3.69 12.69
N ASP A 26 11.54 -2.73 13.21
CA ASP A 26 10.98 -1.54 13.86
C ASP A 26 10.25 -0.61 12.88
N ASP A 27 10.61 -0.63 11.58
CA ASP A 27 10.00 0.20 10.54
C ASP A 27 8.71 -0.41 9.95
N VAL A 28 8.36 -1.66 10.26
CA VAL A 28 7.16 -2.31 9.75
C VAL A 28 5.95 -1.92 10.59
N SER A 29 5.46 -0.72 10.37
CA SER A 29 4.27 -0.19 11.06
C SER A 29 3.46 0.69 10.11
N ILE A 30 2.14 0.56 10.20
CA ILE A 30 1.18 1.40 9.48
C ILE A 30 0.34 2.26 10.44
N GLU A 31 0.74 2.33 11.70
CA GLU A 31 0.04 3.11 12.71
C GLU A 31 -0.09 4.58 12.29
N GLY A 32 -1.31 5.10 12.35
CA GLY A 32 -1.62 6.47 11.99
C GLY A 32 -1.75 6.73 10.49
N MET A 33 -1.49 5.75 9.63
CA MET A 33 -1.73 5.90 8.19
C MET A 33 -3.21 6.05 7.89
N ARG A 34 -3.53 6.92 6.96
CA ARG A 34 -4.88 7.09 6.42
C ARG A 34 -4.96 6.44 5.05
N ILE A 35 -5.81 5.42 4.94
CA ILE A 35 -5.91 4.56 3.77
C ILE A 35 -7.33 4.63 3.20
N LEU A 36 -7.42 4.98 1.92
CA LEU A 36 -8.67 4.86 1.17
C LEU A 36 -8.74 3.44 0.61
N LEU A 37 -9.72 2.68 1.06
CA LEU A 37 -9.92 1.28 0.69
C LEU A 37 -11.14 1.16 -0.23
N ALA A 38 -10.91 0.82 -1.49
CA ALA A 38 -11.94 0.61 -2.49
C ALA A 38 -12.11 -0.88 -2.77
N GLU A 39 -13.24 -1.43 -2.38
CA GLU A 39 -13.59 -2.85 -2.51
C GLU A 39 -15.12 -2.97 -2.59
N ASP A 40 -15.64 -3.64 -3.60
CA ASP A 40 -17.08 -3.80 -3.81
C ASP A 40 -17.72 -4.95 -3.04
N ASN A 41 -16.94 -5.94 -2.63
CA ASN A 41 -17.43 -7.06 -1.84
C ASN A 41 -17.37 -6.72 -0.35
N GLU A 42 -18.53 -6.70 0.31
CA GLU A 42 -18.63 -6.29 1.72
C GLU A 42 -17.80 -7.18 2.66
N LEU A 43 -17.78 -8.49 2.43
CA LEU A 43 -16.96 -9.39 3.25
C LEU A 43 -15.47 -9.10 3.09
N ASN A 44 -15.02 -8.91 1.86
CA ASN A 44 -13.62 -8.55 1.59
C ASN A 44 -13.27 -7.18 2.21
N MET A 45 -14.20 -6.23 2.14
CA MET A 45 -14.07 -4.91 2.78
C MET A 45 -13.87 -5.05 4.29
N GLU A 46 -14.73 -5.82 4.95
CA GLU A 46 -14.65 -6.04 6.40
C GLU A 46 -13.33 -6.72 6.81
N ILE A 47 -12.90 -7.72 6.06
CA ILE A 47 -11.64 -8.43 6.33
C ILE A 47 -10.45 -7.47 6.21
N ALA A 48 -10.36 -6.76 5.10
CA ALA A 48 -9.27 -5.82 4.85
C ALA A 48 -9.26 -4.68 5.89
N GLU A 49 -10.42 -4.10 6.19
CA GLU A 49 -10.54 -3.06 7.20
C GLU A 49 -10.10 -3.57 8.57
N PHE A 50 -10.54 -4.77 8.96
CA PHE A 50 -10.13 -5.38 10.24
C PHE A 50 -8.61 -5.52 10.34
N LEU A 51 -7.98 -6.06 9.30
CA LEU A 51 -6.52 -6.23 9.27
C LEU A 51 -5.79 -4.89 9.41
N LEU A 52 -6.27 -3.88 8.72
CA LEU A 52 -5.62 -2.57 8.68
C LEU A 52 -5.86 -1.75 9.96
N THR A 53 -7.09 -1.73 10.46
CA THR A 53 -7.41 -1.00 11.68
C THR A 53 -6.77 -1.64 12.92
N ASN A 54 -6.69 -2.96 12.93
CA ASN A 54 -5.99 -3.70 13.99
C ASN A 54 -4.48 -3.37 14.03
N ALA A 55 -3.91 -2.99 12.88
CA ALA A 55 -2.53 -2.54 12.78
C ALA A 55 -2.34 -1.02 12.99
N GLY A 56 -3.41 -0.31 13.34
CA GLY A 56 -3.37 1.11 13.72
C GLY A 56 -3.67 2.11 12.60
N ALA A 57 -4.10 1.66 11.43
CA ALA A 57 -4.48 2.56 10.32
C ALA A 57 -5.92 3.07 10.46
N GLU A 58 -6.18 4.25 9.89
CA GLU A 58 -7.52 4.80 9.71
C GLU A 58 -8.00 4.50 8.29
N ILE A 59 -9.22 3.99 8.17
CA ILE A 59 -9.77 3.57 6.88
C ILE A 59 -10.92 4.45 6.43
N ILE A 60 -10.85 4.86 5.16
CA ILE A 60 -11.96 5.49 4.45
C ILE A 60 -12.46 4.46 3.44
N ARG A 61 -13.74 4.07 3.54
CA ARG A 61 -14.34 3.04 2.68
C ARG A 61 -14.88 3.65 1.38
N ALA A 62 -14.70 2.92 0.28
CA ALA A 62 -15.37 3.17 -0.99
C ALA A 62 -15.82 1.82 -1.57
N SER A 63 -17.08 1.74 -2.00
CA SER A 63 -17.68 0.50 -2.51
C SER A 63 -17.51 0.30 -4.01
N ASN A 64 -16.99 1.31 -4.70
CA ASN A 64 -16.69 1.28 -6.14
C ASN A 64 -15.69 2.38 -6.49
N GLY A 65 -15.26 2.41 -7.75
CA GLY A 65 -14.30 3.40 -8.21
C GLY A 65 -14.79 4.83 -8.15
N LYS A 66 -16.08 5.07 -8.39
CA LYS A 66 -16.68 6.41 -8.32
C LYS A 66 -16.62 6.96 -6.89
N GLU A 67 -16.99 6.14 -5.91
CA GLU A 67 -16.89 6.53 -4.50
C GLU A 67 -15.43 6.79 -4.08
N ALA A 68 -14.49 6.02 -4.61
CA ALA A 68 -13.07 6.25 -4.35
C ALA A 68 -12.59 7.58 -4.90
N VAL A 69 -12.97 7.92 -6.13
CA VAL A 69 -12.69 9.24 -6.74
C VAL A 69 -13.28 10.37 -5.90
N GLU A 70 -14.54 10.25 -5.52
CA GLU A 70 -15.24 11.24 -4.70
C GLU A 70 -14.60 11.40 -3.31
N ALA A 71 -14.24 10.30 -2.67
CA ALA A 71 -13.58 10.33 -1.35
C ALA A 71 -12.20 11.00 -1.42
N PHE A 72 -11.42 10.72 -2.45
CA PHE A 72 -10.15 11.39 -2.67
C PHE A 72 -10.34 12.89 -2.95
N ALA A 73 -11.30 13.23 -3.79
CA ALA A 73 -11.60 14.62 -4.12
C ALA A 73 -12.01 15.47 -2.89
N LYS A 74 -12.73 14.86 -1.95
CA LYS A 74 -13.17 15.52 -0.70
C LYS A 74 -12.07 15.58 0.36
N SER A 75 -11.05 14.76 0.26
CA SER A 75 -9.95 14.76 1.23
C SER A 75 -9.06 16.00 1.09
N GLY A 76 -8.41 16.37 2.18
CA GLY A 76 -7.36 17.40 2.14
C GLY A 76 -6.12 16.91 1.38
N VAL A 77 -5.37 17.83 0.80
CA VAL A 77 -4.11 17.52 0.12
C VAL A 77 -3.14 16.85 1.11
N GLY A 78 -2.63 15.67 0.76
CA GLY A 78 -1.73 14.90 1.61
C GLY A 78 -2.41 14.16 2.76
N GLU A 79 -3.74 14.22 2.87
CA GLU A 79 -4.49 13.55 3.93
C GLU A 79 -4.50 12.03 3.78
N ILE A 80 -4.63 11.54 2.55
CA ILE A 80 -4.60 10.10 2.25
C ILE A 80 -3.19 9.67 1.89
N ASN A 81 -2.64 8.74 2.66
CA ASN A 81 -1.30 8.20 2.44
C ASN A 81 -1.26 7.20 1.29
N VAL A 82 -2.23 6.29 1.25
CA VAL A 82 -2.30 5.21 0.26
C VAL A 82 -3.75 4.95 -0.11
N ILE A 83 -3.96 4.62 -1.37
CA ILE A 83 -5.22 4.11 -1.89
C ILE A 83 -5.04 2.64 -2.22
N LEU A 84 -5.80 1.77 -1.57
CA LEU A 84 -5.92 0.36 -1.94
C LEU A 84 -7.13 0.23 -2.86
N MET A 85 -6.88 -0.10 -4.11
CA MET A 85 -7.87 -0.07 -5.18
C MET A 85 -8.08 -1.44 -5.80
N ASP A 86 -9.24 -2.05 -5.58
CA ASP A 86 -9.65 -3.23 -6.34
C ASP A 86 -9.79 -2.85 -7.82
N ILE A 87 -9.30 -3.69 -8.71
CA ILE A 87 -9.38 -3.44 -10.14
C ILE A 87 -10.81 -3.68 -10.65
N MET A 88 -11.43 -4.78 -10.23
CA MET A 88 -12.76 -5.22 -10.73
C MET A 88 -13.86 -4.75 -9.78
N MET A 89 -14.50 -3.64 -10.12
CA MET A 89 -15.62 -3.09 -9.36
C MET A 89 -16.74 -2.62 -10.30
N PRO A 90 -18.03 -2.70 -9.86
CA PRO A 90 -19.13 -2.15 -10.64
C PRO A 90 -19.12 -0.62 -10.64
N VAL A 91 -19.92 -0.02 -11.47
CA VAL A 91 -20.10 1.44 -11.67
C VAL A 91 -18.88 2.07 -12.32
N MET A 92 -17.73 2.00 -11.67
CA MET A 92 -16.44 2.43 -12.17
C MET A 92 -15.37 1.48 -11.63
N ASP A 93 -14.57 0.89 -12.53
CA ASP A 93 -13.49 -0.01 -12.14
C ASP A 93 -12.28 0.76 -11.56
N GLY A 94 -11.35 0.01 -10.97
CA GLY A 94 -10.17 0.61 -10.33
C GLY A 94 -9.21 1.28 -11.30
N LEU A 95 -9.14 0.84 -12.55
CA LEU A 95 -8.28 1.44 -13.57
C LEU A 95 -8.79 2.81 -13.97
N GLU A 96 -10.08 2.92 -14.22
CA GLU A 96 -10.74 4.18 -14.55
C GLU A 96 -10.67 5.18 -13.38
N ALA A 97 -10.95 4.71 -12.17
CA ALA A 97 -10.83 5.52 -10.96
C ALA A 97 -9.41 6.07 -10.78
N THR A 98 -8.39 5.25 -11.02
CA THR A 98 -6.99 5.66 -10.94
C THR A 98 -6.67 6.76 -11.94
N ARG A 99 -7.13 6.63 -13.19
CA ARG A 99 -6.93 7.66 -14.22
C ARG A 99 -7.59 8.97 -13.81
N GLU A 100 -8.80 8.92 -13.29
CA GLU A 100 -9.49 10.12 -12.81
C GLU A 100 -8.77 10.80 -11.63
N ILE A 101 -8.31 10.02 -10.67
CA ILE A 101 -7.53 10.55 -9.54
C ILE A 101 -6.25 11.23 -10.03
N ARG A 102 -5.50 10.57 -10.93
CA ARG A 102 -4.25 11.10 -11.46
C ARG A 102 -4.39 12.39 -12.26
N THR A 103 -5.57 12.63 -12.83
CA THR A 103 -5.85 13.84 -13.64
C THR A 103 -6.48 14.97 -12.85
N MET A 104 -6.73 14.80 -11.56
CA MET A 104 -7.28 15.88 -10.72
C MET A 104 -6.30 17.05 -10.60
N ASN A 105 -6.86 18.25 -10.59
CA ASN A 105 -6.08 19.48 -10.40
C ASN A 105 -5.78 19.72 -8.92
N ARG A 106 -4.88 18.91 -8.38
CA ARG A 106 -4.38 19.04 -7.00
C ARG A 106 -2.97 18.48 -6.92
N SER A 107 -2.16 19.03 -6.03
CA SER A 107 -0.72 18.73 -5.97
C SER A 107 -0.38 17.29 -5.62
N ASP A 108 -1.24 16.59 -4.87
CA ASP A 108 -1.01 15.19 -4.47
C ASP A 108 -1.60 14.16 -5.46
N ALA A 109 -2.33 14.60 -6.49
CA ALA A 109 -2.98 13.68 -7.44
C ALA A 109 -2.00 12.76 -8.19
N SER A 110 -0.83 13.28 -8.54
CA SER A 110 0.22 12.50 -9.20
C SER A 110 1.11 11.71 -8.24
N ALA A 111 1.14 12.11 -6.98
CA ALA A 111 2.06 11.59 -5.97
C ALA A 111 1.43 10.55 -5.02
N VAL A 112 0.11 10.59 -4.80
CA VAL A 112 -0.56 9.64 -3.91
C VAL A 112 -0.29 8.20 -4.37
N VAL A 113 0.07 7.35 -3.43
CA VAL A 113 0.37 5.94 -3.74
C VAL A 113 -0.94 5.18 -3.96
N ILE A 114 -1.04 4.52 -5.10
CA ILE A 114 -2.19 3.67 -5.46
C ILE A 114 -1.70 2.25 -5.65
N ILE A 115 -2.20 1.34 -4.83
CA ILE A 115 -1.87 -0.08 -4.88
C ILE A 115 -3.09 -0.83 -5.39
N ALA A 116 -2.92 -1.54 -6.50
CA ALA A 116 -3.96 -2.40 -7.05
C ALA A 116 -4.15 -3.65 -6.20
N MET A 117 -5.39 -4.03 -5.97
CA MET A 117 -5.74 -5.35 -5.45
C MET A 117 -6.35 -6.17 -6.59
N THR A 118 -5.81 -7.34 -6.86
CA THR A 118 -6.24 -8.17 -7.97
C THR A 118 -6.36 -9.64 -7.61
N ALA A 119 -7.37 -10.33 -8.15
CA ALA A 119 -7.50 -11.76 -8.03
C ALA A 119 -6.52 -12.52 -8.95
N ASN A 120 -6.00 -11.85 -9.98
CA ASN A 120 -5.13 -12.45 -10.99
C ASN A 120 -3.77 -11.74 -11.05
N ALA A 121 -2.71 -12.53 -10.92
CA ALA A 121 -1.33 -12.04 -10.99
C ALA A 121 -0.74 -12.13 -12.42
N PHE A 122 -1.57 -12.13 -13.45
CA PHE A 122 -1.09 -12.20 -14.84
C PHE A 122 -0.40 -10.91 -15.26
N ALA A 123 0.63 -11.04 -16.10
CA ALA A 123 1.43 -9.93 -16.58
C ALA A 123 0.61 -8.84 -17.29
N GLU A 124 -0.46 -9.21 -17.99
CA GLU A 124 -1.36 -8.26 -18.65
C GLU A 124 -2.08 -7.34 -17.67
N ASP A 125 -2.57 -7.89 -16.55
CA ASP A 125 -3.27 -7.12 -15.51
C ASP A 125 -2.31 -6.17 -14.80
N LYS A 126 -1.08 -6.60 -14.55
CA LYS A 126 -0.01 -5.76 -14.01
C LYS A 126 0.32 -4.60 -14.95
N SER A 127 0.45 -4.88 -16.24
CA SER A 127 0.72 -3.87 -17.26
C SER A 127 -0.39 -2.83 -17.33
N LYS A 128 -1.65 -3.25 -17.31
CA LYS A 128 -2.82 -2.36 -17.31
C LYS A 128 -2.84 -1.47 -16.06
N ALA A 129 -2.56 -2.04 -14.89
CA ALA A 129 -2.50 -1.29 -13.64
C ALA A 129 -1.44 -0.19 -13.68
N LEU A 130 -0.23 -0.52 -14.11
CA LEU A 130 0.86 0.43 -14.23
C LEU A 130 0.56 1.52 -15.27
N LYS A 131 -0.01 1.17 -16.41
CA LYS A 131 -0.42 2.13 -17.46
C LYS A 131 -1.53 3.08 -16.99
N ALA A 132 -2.40 2.62 -16.10
CA ALA A 132 -3.45 3.46 -15.52
C ALA A 132 -2.89 4.46 -14.50
N GLY A 133 -1.68 4.24 -14.00
CA GLY A 133 -1.03 5.10 -13.02
C GLY A 133 -0.93 4.52 -11.61
N MET A 134 -1.16 3.23 -11.45
CA MET A 134 -0.96 2.52 -10.18
C MET A 134 0.53 2.28 -9.93
N ASP A 135 0.93 2.29 -8.66
CA ASP A 135 2.34 2.18 -8.27
C ASP A 135 2.76 0.74 -7.98
N GLU A 136 1.83 -0.07 -7.50
CA GLU A 136 2.11 -1.43 -7.05
C GLU A 136 0.83 -2.28 -7.16
N TYR A 137 0.94 -3.59 -7.05
CA TYR A 137 -0.22 -4.48 -6.98
C TYR A 137 -0.03 -5.52 -5.88
N LEU A 138 -1.15 -5.95 -5.30
CA LEU A 138 -1.22 -7.04 -4.34
C LEU A 138 -2.23 -8.06 -4.85
N THR A 139 -1.91 -9.34 -4.75
CA THR A 139 -2.82 -10.42 -5.14
C THR A 139 -3.73 -10.82 -3.99
N LYS A 140 -4.99 -11.07 -4.30
CA LYS A 140 -5.95 -11.66 -3.35
C LYS A 140 -5.77 -13.18 -3.27
N PRO A 141 -5.95 -13.81 -2.10
CA PRO A 141 -6.37 -13.21 -0.83
C PRO A 141 -5.27 -12.39 -0.18
N LEU A 142 -5.64 -11.30 0.47
CA LEU A 142 -4.69 -10.42 1.14
C LEU A 142 -4.13 -11.11 2.38
N GLU A 143 -2.82 -11.28 2.43
CA GLU A 143 -2.13 -11.78 3.60
C GLU A 143 -1.70 -10.61 4.48
N SER A 144 -2.05 -10.65 5.76
CA SER A 144 -1.82 -9.57 6.72
C SER A 144 -0.37 -9.08 6.71
N GLU A 145 0.59 -9.97 6.80
CA GLU A 145 2.01 -9.63 6.85
C GLU A 145 2.49 -8.93 5.57
N LYS A 146 2.11 -9.46 4.40
CA LYS A 146 2.47 -8.87 3.10
C LYS A 146 1.83 -7.51 2.90
N LEU A 147 0.56 -7.37 3.29
CA LEU A 147 -0.19 -6.12 3.19
C LEU A 147 0.45 -5.03 4.04
N ILE A 148 0.68 -5.30 5.31
CA ILE A 148 1.27 -4.34 6.24
C ILE A 148 2.69 -3.97 5.83
N ARG A 149 3.49 -4.93 5.40
CA ARG A 149 4.86 -4.71 4.93
C ARG A 149 4.88 -3.83 3.67
N ALA A 150 3.99 -4.06 2.73
CA ALA A 150 3.87 -3.23 1.52
C ALA A 150 3.48 -1.79 1.87
N LEU A 151 2.50 -1.61 2.74
CA LEU A 151 2.02 -0.30 3.15
C LEU A 151 3.03 0.49 3.99
N SER A 152 3.77 -0.19 4.86
CA SER A 152 4.75 0.46 5.74
C SER A 152 5.84 1.22 4.97
N ARG A 153 6.15 0.80 3.75
CA ARG A 153 7.10 1.47 2.87
C ARG A 153 6.68 2.90 2.52
N TYR A 154 5.39 3.19 2.60
CA TYR A 154 4.81 4.48 2.20
C TYR A 154 4.35 5.33 3.39
N LYS A 155 4.68 4.94 4.61
CA LYS A 155 4.23 5.63 5.82
C LYS A 155 4.64 7.09 5.91
N HIS A 156 5.79 7.43 5.35
CA HIS A 156 6.40 8.77 5.43
C HIS A 156 6.25 9.58 4.14
N ASN A 157 5.43 9.11 3.24
CA ASN A 157 5.15 9.82 1.99
C ASN A 157 3.95 10.76 2.11
#